data_f3b423e94efabb5c928cf82cdfd7b67d
#
_entry.id   f3b423e94efabb5c928cf82cdfd7b67d
#
_cell.length_a   1.000
_cell.length_b   1.000
_cell.length_c   1.000
_cell.angle_alpha   90.00
_cell.angle_beta   90.00
_cell.angle_gamma   90.00
#
_symmetry.space_group_name_H-M   'P 1'
#
loop_
_entity.id
_entity.type
_entity.pdbx_description
1 polymer ?
#
loop_
_entity_poly.entity_id
_entity_poly.type
_entity_poly.pdbx_seq_one_letter_code
_entity_poly.pdbx_strand_id
1 'polypeptide(L)'
;MRLIKNPWIGLEGYNCFGCCPTNPYGVKMCFYEDGQDVVCFWKPQERYQSWIDTLHGGIQSVLLDEVCGWVVAHILKASGVTAKMETRFRKPVVISQKFVELRARLREQKRNIAIVDGEIRSAEGEILAECACTYFTFDAAHAPEQVPYNPTEVIGEELTREEVLTSLELNVEC
;
A
#
# COMPACT_ATOMS: atom_id res chain seq x y z
N MET A 1 5.79 0.06 14.89
CA MET A 1 5.82 0.26 13.42
C MET A 1 6.80 1.37 13.07
N ARG A 2 7.50 1.28 11.95
CA ARG A 2 8.46 2.30 11.50
C ARG A 2 8.07 2.78 10.09
N LEU A 3 8.11 4.10 9.88
CA LEU A 3 7.75 4.69 8.58
C LEU A 3 8.75 4.24 7.50
N ILE A 4 8.24 3.78 6.37
CA ILE A 4 9.05 3.43 5.20
C ILE A 4 9.14 4.67 4.31
N LYS A 5 10.35 5.18 4.11
CA LYS A 5 10.60 6.30 3.20
C LYS A 5 10.34 5.88 1.76
N ASN A 6 9.57 6.67 1.03
CA ASN A 6 9.36 6.45 -0.40
C ASN A 6 10.61 6.88 -1.19
N PRO A 7 11.38 5.93 -1.78
CA PRO A 7 12.64 6.21 -2.41
C PRO A 7 12.52 6.80 -3.82
N TRP A 8 11.30 6.87 -4.36
CA TRP A 8 11.06 7.42 -5.72
C TRP A 8 10.66 8.90 -5.70
N ILE A 9 10.42 9.50 -4.52
CA ILE A 9 10.10 10.94 -4.42
C ILE A 9 11.29 11.75 -4.94
N GLY A 10 11.01 12.63 -5.92
CA GLY A 10 12.03 13.45 -6.59
C GLY A 10 12.68 12.79 -7.81
N LEU A 11 12.36 11.53 -8.13
CA LEU A 11 12.78 10.91 -9.37
C LEU A 11 12.02 11.55 -10.54
N GLU A 12 12.73 11.89 -11.60
CA GLU A 12 12.14 12.49 -12.81
C GLU A 12 11.09 11.54 -13.41
N GLY A 13 9.88 12.07 -13.66
CA GLY A 13 8.76 11.31 -14.20
C GLY A 13 7.98 10.47 -13.18
N TYR A 14 8.41 10.39 -11.92
CA TYR A 14 7.67 9.67 -10.89
C TYR A 14 6.38 10.42 -10.52
N ASN A 15 5.25 9.76 -10.74
CA ASN A 15 3.93 10.29 -10.43
C ASN A 15 2.93 9.17 -10.09
N CYS A 16 3.33 8.23 -9.22
CA CYS A 16 2.50 7.08 -8.83
C CYS A 16 1.12 7.53 -8.32
N PHE A 17 0.06 6.90 -8.81
CA PHE A 17 -1.29 7.16 -8.36
C PHE A 17 -1.50 6.70 -6.89
N GLY A 18 -0.82 5.63 -6.48
CA GLY A 18 -0.94 5.08 -5.12
C GLY A 18 -0.19 5.89 -4.07
N CYS A 19 1.09 6.21 -4.28
CA CYS A 19 1.96 6.67 -3.22
C CYS A 19 2.78 7.95 -3.52
N CYS A 20 2.58 8.61 -4.67
CA CYS A 20 3.24 9.90 -4.91
C CYS A 20 2.51 11.03 -4.17
N PRO A 21 3.12 11.72 -3.20
CA PRO A 21 2.44 12.76 -2.41
C PRO A 21 2.08 13.99 -3.24
N THR A 22 2.82 14.27 -4.32
CA THR A 22 2.58 15.41 -5.20
C THR A 22 1.59 15.14 -6.32
N ASN A 23 1.13 13.88 -6.50
CA ASN A 23 0.09 13.57 -7.49
C ASN A 23 -1.27 14.11 -6.99
N PRO A 24 -1.87 15.11 -7.66
CA PRO A 24 -3.12 15.73 -7.19
C PRO A 24 -4.33 14.78 -7.26
N TYR A 25 -4.26 13.77 -8.07
CA TYR A 25 -5.32 12.78 -8.27
C TYR A 25 -5.11 11.49 -7.46
N GLY A 26 -3.89 11.29 -6.94
CA GLY A 26 -3.48 10.07 -6.26
C GLY A 26 -4.15 9.85 -4.90
N VAL A 27 -4.08 8.61 -4.43
CA VAL A 27 -4.61 8.20 -3.12
C VAL A 27 -3.64 8.47 -1.97
N LYS A 28 -2.36 8.79 -2.26
CA LYS A 28 -1.33 9.29 -1.33
C LYS A 28 -1.12 8.40 -0.11
N MET A 29 -0.86 7.11 -0.36
CA MET A 29 -0.62 6.15 0.71
C MET A 29 0.77 6.33 1.33
N CYS A 30 0.84 6.13 2.65
CA CYS A 30 2.06 6.04 3.45
C CYS A 30 2.20 4.67 4.07
N PHE A 31 3.41 4.13 4.09
CA PHE A 31 3.63 2.75 4.48
C PHE A 31 4.52 2.65 5.70
N TYR A 32 4.22 1.66 6.51
CA TYR A 32 4.97 1.34 7.73
C TYR A 32 5.40 -0.12 7.71
N GLU A 33 6.61 -0.39 8.17
CA GLU A 33 7.07 -1.73 8.50
C GLU A 33 6.49 -2.14 9.85
N ASP A 34 5.85 -3.30 9.89
CA ASP A 34 5.34 -3.94 11.11
C ASP A 34 5.76 -5.42 11.12
N GLY A 35 6.98 -5.67 11.56
CA GLY A 35 7.62 -6.98 11.48
C GLY A 35 7.87 -7.44 10.05
N GLN A 36 7.13 -8.43 9.57
CA GLN A 36 7.19 -8.92 8.19
C GLN A 36 6.05 -8.38 7.31
N ASP A 37 5.22 -7.51 7.87
CA ASP A 37 4.10 -6.90 7.16
C ASP A 37 4.46 -5.48 6.70
N VAL A 38 3.85 -5.06 5.61
CA VAL A 38 3.72 -3.65 5.24
C VAL A 38 2.30 -3.21 5.57
N VAL A 39 2.19 -2.09 6.27
CA VAL A 39 0.91 -1.54 6.75
C VAL A 39 0.73 -0.12 6.27
N CYS A 40 -0.51 0.25 5.95
CA CYS A 40 -0.91 1.62 5.66
C CYS A 40 -2.23 1.92 6.38
N PHE A 41 -2.31 3.08 7.01
CA PHE A 41 -3.58 3.62 7.51
C PHE A 41 -4.05 4.69 6.53
N TRP A 42 -5.22 4.52 5.96
CA TRP A 42 -5.72 5.41 4.92
C TRP A 42 -7.12 5.91 5.24
N LYS A 43 -7.33 7.21 5.05
CA LYS A 43 -8.62 7.84 5.28
C LYS A 43 -9.45 7.85 3.99
N PRO A 44 -10.62 7.18 3.96
CA PRO A 44 -11.52 7.25 2.82
C PRO A 44 -11.94 8.69 2.51
N GLN A 45 -12.14 9.00 1.23
CA GLN A 45 -12.46 10.36 0.76
C GLN A 45 -13.65 10.31 -0.20
N GLU A 46 -14.55 11.29 -0.11
CA GLU A 46 -15.78 11.38 -0.91
C GLU A 46 -15.54 11.31 -2.42
N ARG A 47 -14.43 11.88 -2.90
CA ARG A 47 -14.05 11.85 -4.32
C ARG A 47 -13.84 10.45 -4.90
N TYR A 48 -13.69 9.46 -4.04
CA TYR A 48 -13.53 8.05 -4.40
C TYR A 48 -14.78 7.21 -4.15
N GLN A 49 -15.90 7.87 -3.91
CA GLN A 49 -17.19 7.22 -3.69
C GLN A 49 -17.71 6.55 -4.96
N SER A 50 -18.41 5.42 -4.78
CA SER A 50 -19.26 4.77 -5.80
C SER A 50 -20.74 5.00 -5.48
N TRP A 51 -21.35 4.08 -4.73
CA TRP A 51 -22.69 4.26 -4.15
C TRP A 51 -22.61 5.14 -2.90
N ILE A 52 -23.77 5.62 -2.44
CA ILE A 52 -23.86 6.49 -1.25
C ILE A 52 -23.04 5.90 -0.10
N ASP A 53 -22.12 6.71 0.43
CA ASP A 53 -21.21 6.39 1.53
C ASP A 53 -20.39 5.08 1.33
N THR A 54 -20.10 4.70 0.10
CA THR A 54 -19.38 3.45 -0.22
C THR A 54 -18.17 3.73 -1.09
N LEU A 55 -16.98 3.29 -0.66
CA LEU A 55 -15.75 3.40 -1.43
C LEU A 55 -15.80 2.54 -2.69
N HIS A 56 -15.41 3.12 -3.82
CA HIS A 56 -15.42 2.42 -5.11
C HIS A 56 -14.51 1.19 -5.09
N GLY A 57 -15.00 0.04 -5.60
CA GLY A 57 -14.26 -1.22 -5.63
C GLY A 57 -12.92 -1.13 -6.39
N GLY A 58 -12.88 -0.34 -7.47
CA GLY A 58 -11.63 -0.06 -8.19
C GLY A 58 -10.59 0.65 -7.31
N ILE A 59 -11.01 1.58 -6.45
CA ILE A 59 -10.10 2.25 -5.49
C ILE A 59 -9.63 1.26 -4.43
N GLN A 60 -10.51 0.40 -3.92
CA GLN A 60 -10.10 -0.68 -3.01
C GLN A 60 -9.05 -1.58 -3.65
N SER A 61 -9.19 -1.90 -4.95
CA SER A 61 -8.19 -2.67 -5.70
C SER A 61 -6.87 -1.92 -5.85
N VAL A 62 -6.90 -0.61 -6.10
CA VAL A 62 -5.68 0.22 -6.12
C VAL A 62 -4.97 0.19 -4.77
N LEU A 63 -5.71 0.37 -3.67
CA LEU A 63 -5.13 0.35 -2.32
C LEU A 63 -4.49 -1.00 -2.00
N LEU A 64 -5.14 -2.11 -2.37
CA LEU A 64 -4.64 -3.47 -2.18
C LEU A 64 -3.41 -3.76 -3.04
N ASP A 65 -3.43 -3.39 -4.32
CA ASP A 65 -2.29 -3.55 -5.22
C ASP A 65 -1.06 -2.78 -4.72
N GLU A 66 -1.28 -1.54 -4.31
CA GLU A 66 -0.19 -0.68 -3.85
C GLU A 66 0.46 -1.23 -2.56
N VAL A 67 -0.32 -1.60 -1.53
CA VAL A 67 0.27 -2.14 -0.29
C VAL A 67 1.00 -3.47 -0.54
N CYS A 68 0.50 -4.31 -1.46
CA CYS A 68 1.18 -5.53 -1.87
C CYS A 68 2.47 -5.25 -2.65
N GLY A 69 2.48 -4.26 -3.55
CA GLY A 69 3.66 -3.82 -4.28
C GLY A 69 4.78 -3.36 -3.36
N TRP A 70 4.42 -2.70 -2.25
CA TRP A 70 5.39 -2.28 -1.24
C TRP A 70 6.01 -3.45 -0.46
N VAL A 71 5.34 -4.60 -0.34
CA VAL A 71 5.97 -5.84 0.16
C VAL A 71 7.09 -6.29 -0.78
N VAL A 72 6.87 -6.23 -2.10
CA VAL A 72 7.91 -6.55 -3.09
C VAL A 72 9.10 -5.60 -2.95
N ALA A 73 8.84 -4.30 -2.89
CA ALA A 73 9.90 -3.30 -2.80
C ALA A 73 10.65 -3.35 -1.46
N HIS A 74 9.91 -3.45 -0.34
CA HIS A 74 10.49 -3.30 0.99
C HIS A 74 10.97 -4.62 1.59
N ILE A 75 10.16 -5.68 1.55
CA ILE A 75 10.51 -6.97 2.17
C ILE A 75 11.40 -7.80 1.25
N LEU A 76 11.04 -7.92 -0.05
CA LEU A 76 11.84 -8.70 -1.00
C LEU A 76 13.06 -7.97 -1.54
N LYS A 77 13.16 -6.64 -1.33
CA LYS A 77 14.23 -5.81 -1.87
C LYS A 77 14.37 -5.95 -3.40
N ALA A 78 13.24 -5.95 -4.08
CA ALA A 78 13.14 -6.15 -5.53
C ALA A 78 12.21 -5.12 -6.14
N SER A 79 12.27 -4.93 -7.45
CA SER A 79 11.18 -4.29 -8.19
C SER A 79 10.25 -5.36 -8.77
N GLY A 80 9.06 -4.97 -9.20
CA GLY A 80 8.13 -5.93 -9.77
C GLY A 80 6.93 -5.29 -10.43
N VAL A 81 6.27 -6.09 -11.26
CA VAL A 81 5.01 -5.71 -11.89
C VAL A 81 3.92 -6.71 -11.52
N THR A 82 2.73 -6.22 -11.30
CA THR A 82 1.57 -7.04 -10.98
C THR A 82 1.18 -7.85 -12.22
N ALA A 83 1.31 -9.17 -12.13
CA ALA A 83 0.95 -10.10 -13.20
C ALA A 83 -0.51 -10.58 -13.07
N LYS A 84 -1.00 -10.70 -11.84
CA LYS A 84 -2.37 -11.13 -11.53
C LYS A 84 -2.77 -10.60 -10.17
N MET A 85 -4.03 -10.20 -10.06
CA MET A 85 -4.67 -9.87 -8.79
C MET A 85 -6.04 -10.52 -8.70
N GLU A 86 -6.30 -11.23 -7.62
CA GLU A 86 -7.62 -11.76 -7.29
C GLU A 86 -8.11 -11.06 -6.02
N THR A 87 -9.17 -10.27 -6.17
CA THR A 87 -9.76 -9.50 -5.06
C THR A 87 -11.11 -10.07 -4.67
N ARG A 88 -11.35 -10.17 -3.37
CA ARG A 88 -12.64 -10.51 -2.79
C ARG A 88 -13.12 -9.37 -1.91
N PHE A 89 -14.24 -8.76 -2.27
CA PHE A 89 -14.95 -7.76 -1.48
C PHE A 89 -15.92 -8.46 -0.55
N ARG A 90 -15.71 -8.34 0.77
CA ARG A 90 -16.51 -9.05 1.79
C ARG A 90 -17.60 -8.17 2.37
N LYS A 91 -17.27 -6.89 2.60
CA LYS A 91 -18.19 -5.90 3.17
C LYS A 91 -17.93 -4.53 2.53
N PRO A 92 -18.92 -3.62 2.49
CA PRO A 92 -18.71 -2.25 2.04
C PRO A 92 -17.64 -1.54 2.90
N VAL A 93 -16.73 -0.83 2.24
CA VAL A 93 -15.86 0.13 2.90
C VAL A 93 -16.60 1.46 2.95
N VAL A 94 -16.96 1.90 4.14
CA VAL A 94 -17.76 3.12 4.37
C VAL A 94 -16.86 4.36 4.29
N ILE A 95 -17.28 5.37 3.51
CA ILE A 95 -16.51 6.63 3.33
C ILE A 95 -16.41 7.43 4.63
N SER A 96 -17.49 7.46 5.40
CA SER A 96 -17.58 8.24 6.64
C SER A 96 -16.77 7.67 7.80
N GLN A 97 -16.17 6.46 7.67
CA GLN A 97 -15.29 5.92 8.70
C GLN A 97 -13.97 6.71 8.81
N LYS A 98 -13.40 6.74 10.01
CA LYS A 98 -12.19 7.53 10.29
C LYS A 98 -10.99 7.13 9.46
N PHE A 99 -10.75 5.82 9.30
CA PHE A 99 -9.68 5.23 8.52
C PHE A 99 -9.97 3.76 8.22
N VAL A 100 -9.23 3.20 7.27
CA VAL A 100 -9.04 1.77 7.07
C VAL A 100 -7.59 1.42 7.30
N GLU A 101 -7.34 0.22 7.79
CA GLU A 101 -6.00 -0.37 7.85
C GLU A 101 -5.82 -1.28 6.64
N LEU A 102 -4.76 -1.04 5.88
CA LEU A 102 -4.30 -1.93 4.83
C LEU A 102 -3.09 -2.69 5.36
N ARG A 103 -3.08 -3.99 5.16
CA ARG A 103 -1.98 -4.85 5.60
C ARG A 103 -1.64 -5.84 4.51
N ALA A 104 -0.37 -6.00 4.21
CA ALA A 104 0.08 -6.98 3.24
C ALA A 104 1.28 -7.76 3.75
N ARG A 105 1.36 -9.04 3.34
CA ARG A 105 2.40 -9.97 3.72
C ARG A 105 2.81 -10.87 2.56
N LEU A 106 4.09 -11.14 2.45
CA LEU A 106 4.58 -12.16 1.53
C LEU A 106 4.04 -13.53 1.93
N ARG A 107 3.32 -14.20 1.00
CA ARG A 107 2.88 -15.59 1.18
C ARG A 107 3.97 -16.57 0.78
N GLU A 108 4.50 -16.38 -0.43
CA GLU A 108 5.58 -17.20 -0.96
C GLU A 108 6.36 -16.50 -2.07
N GLN A 109 7.60 -16.90 -2.27
CA GLN A 109 8.41 -16.49 -3.41
C GLN A 109 9.06 -17.71 -4.03
N LYS A 110 8.96 -17.84 -5.34
CA LYS A 110 9.63 -18.88 -6.11
C LYS A 110 10.26 -18.28 -7.36
N ARG A 111 11.59 -18.27 -7.38
CA ARG A 111 12.37 -17.59 -8.43
C ARG A 111 11.93 -16.11 -8.54
N ASN A 112 11.44 -15.70 -9.70
CA ASN A 112 10.98 -14.35 -10.02
C ASN A 112 9.45 -14.16 -9.89
N ILE A 113 8.77 -15.08 -9.21
CA ILE A 113 7.33 -14.97 -8.89
C ILE A 113 7.17 -14.82 -7.39
N ALA A 114 6.48 -13.77 -6.98
CA ALA A 114 6.09 -13.57 -5.58
C ALA A 114 4.55 -13.53 -5.48
N ILE A 115 4.02 -14.19 -4.45
CA ILE A 115 2.59 -14.10 -4.10
C ILE A 115 2.50 -13.37 -2.78
N VAL A 116 1.71 -12.29 -2.79
CA VAL A 116 1.50 -11.40 -1.65
C VAL A 116 0.02 -11.38 -1.31
N ASP A 117 -0.31 -11.57 -0.04
CA ASP A 117 -1.66 -11.38 0.48
C ASP A 117 -1.84 -9.97 0.98
N GLY A 118 -2.96 -9.35 0.63
CA GLY A 118 -3.36 -8.03 1.09
C GLY A 118 -4.77 -8.02 1.66
N GLU A 119 -4.99 -7.15 2.65
CA GLU A 119 -6.28 -6.98 3.32
C GLU A 119 -6.59 -5.51 3.54
N ILE A 120 -7.88 -5.15 3.45
CA ILE A 120 -8.45 -3.90 3.97
C ILE A 120 -9.25 -4.26 5.19
N ARG A 121 -8.93 -3.64 6.32
CA ARG A 121 -9.62 -3.84 7.60
C ARG A 121 -10.29 -2.57 8.08
N SER A 122 -11.40 -2.71 8.79
CA SER A 122 -12.02 -1.60 9.52
C SER A 122 -11.15 -1.18 10.72
N ALA A 123 -11.52 -0.07 11.35
CA ALA A 123 -10.86 0.40 12.58
C ALA A 123 -10.91 -0.65 13.72
N GLU A 124 -11.95 -1.48 13.74
CA GLU A 124 -12.17 -2.57 14.70
C GLU A 124 -11.45 -3.88 14.31
N GLY A 125 -10.75 -3.90 13.16
CA GLY A 125 -9.98 -5.04 12.68
C GLY A 125 -10.78 -6.05 11.82
N GLU A 126 -12.02 -5.72 11.44
CA GLU A 126 -12.81 -6.58 10.57
C GLU A 126 -12.30 -6.53 9.13
N ILE A 127 -12.15 -7.68 8.46
CA ILE A 127 -11.74 -7.75 7.04
C ILE A 127 -12.90 -7.32 6.15
N LEU A 128 -12.71 -6.22 5.43
CA LEU A 128 -13.68 -5.64 4.48
C LEU A 128 -13.41 -6.11 3.05
N ALA A 129 -12.14 -6.22 2.67
CA ALA A 129 -11.71 -6.78 1.40
C ALA A 129 -10.35 -7.48 1.57
N GLU A 130 -10.06 -8.41 0.69
CA GLU A 130 -8.80 -9.15 0.66
C GLU A 130 -8.36 -9.41 -0.77
N CYS A 131 -7.07 -9.61 -0.99
CA CYS A 131 -6.55 -10.01 -2.28
C CYS A 131 -5.38 -10.98 -2.18
N ALA A 132 -5.14 -11.67 -3.29
CA ALA A 132 -3.88 -12.35 -3.58
C ALA A 132 -3.30 -11.73 -4.85
N CYS A 133 -2.14 -11.09 -4.73
CA CYS A 133 -1.41 -10.49 -5.85
C CYS A 133 -0.23 -11.37 -6.23
N THR A 134 -0.09 -11.67 -7.52
CA THR A 134 1.07 -12.34 -8.10
C THR A 134 1.93 -11.31 -8.81
N TYR A 135 3.18 -11.19 -8.41
CA TYR A 135 4.16 -10.28 -9.01
C TYR A 135 5.19 -11.05 -9.80
N PHE A 136 5.55 -10.50 -10.96
CA PHE A 136 6.80 -10.83 -11.61
C PHE A 136 7.87 -9.88 -11.08
N THR A 137 8.91 -10.42 -10.44
CA THR A 137 9.93 -9.63 -9.75
C THR A 137 11.24 -9.59 -10.53
N PHE A 138 11.94 -8.45 -10.39
CA PHE A 138 13.26 -8.20 -10.94
C PHE A 138 14.21 -7.91 -9.78
N ASP A 139 15.38 -8.52 -9.78
CA ASP A 139 16.44 -8.10 -8.87
C ASP A 139 16.97 -6.71 -9.25
N ALA A 140 17.71 -6.09 -8.34
CA ALA A 140 18.22 -4.72 -8.51
C ALA A 140 19.08 -4.53 -9.77
N ALA A 141 19.79 -5.58 -10.20
CA ALA A 141 20.71 -5.50 -11.35
C ALA A 141 19.97 -5.63 -12.70
N HIS A 142 18.76 -6.20 -12.68
CA HIS A 142 17.98 -6.50 -13.89
C HIS A 142 16.63 -5.77 -13.93
N ALA A 143 16.42 -4.77 -13.05
CA ALA A 143 15.22 -3.95 -13.03
C ALA A 143 15.12 -3.11 -14.31
N PRO A 144 13.97 -3.13 -15.03
CA PRO A 144 13.78 -2.27 -16.21
C PRO A 144 13.77 -0.78 -15.82
N GLU A 145 14.16 0.09 -16.74
CA GLU A 145 14.14 1.55 -16.52
C GLU A 145 12.76 2.09 -16.12
N GLN A 146 11.69 1.48 -16.64
CA GLN A 146 10.30 1.85 -16.34
C GLN A 146 9.84 1.37 -14.95
N VAL A 147 10.57 0.43 -14.33
CA VAL A 147 10.26 -0.14 -13.02
C VAL A 147 11.56 -0.18 -12.18
N PRO A 148 12.17 0.98 -11.91
CA PRO A 148 13.48 1.03 -11.26
C PRO A 148 13.38 0.52 -9.82
N TYR A 149 14.35 -0.29 -9.42
CA TYR A 149 14.52 -0.62 -8.02
C TYR A 149 15.30 0.50 -7.33
N ASN A 150 14.68 1.07 -6.30
CA ASN A 150 15.36 1.97 -5.36
C ASN A 150 15.24 1.37 -3.95
N PRO A 151 16.34 1.26 -3.21
CA PRO A 151 16.32 0.74 -1.85
C PRO A 151 15.40 1.56 -0.96
N THR A 152 14.49 0.87 -0.27
CA THR A 152 13.65 1.47 0.76
C THR A 152 14.38 1.49 2.09
N GLU A 153 14.13 2.51 2.89
CA GLU A 153 14.69 2.69 4.23
C GLU A 153 13.53 2.94 5.22
N VAL A 154 13.68 2.43 6.44
CA VAL A 154 12.82 2.85 7.54
C VAL A 154 13.42 4.08 8.20
N ILE A 155 12.58 5.05 8.53
CA ILE A 155 12.98 6.32 9.12
C ILE A 155 12.18 6.63 10.39
N GLY A 156 12.76 7.49 11.24
CA GLY A 156 12.13 7.89 12.50
C GLY A 156 12.21 6.83 13.59
N GLU A 157 11.53 7.13 14.70
CA GLU A 157 11.41 6.23 15.83
C GLU A 157 10.35 5.16 15.59
N GLU A 158 10.37 4.11 16.39
CA GLU A 158 9.32 3.10 16.36
C GLU A 158 8.03 3.68 16.97
N LEU A 159 6.95 3.63 16.20
CA LEU A 159 5.65 4.16 16.58
C LEU A 159 4.68 3.03 16.94
N THR A 160 3.85 3.30 17.92
CA THR A 160 2.65 2.50 18.21
C THR A 160 1.57 2.76 17.15
N ARG A 161 0.58 1.87 17.07
CA ARG A 161 -0.59 2.07 16.20
C ARG A 161 -1.33 3.38 16.52
N GLU A 162 -1.45 3.73 17.78
CA GLU A 162 -2.15 4.94 18.22
C GLU A 162 -1.42 6.22 17.80
N GLU A 163 -0.09 6.24 17.88
CA GLU A 163 0.74 7.38 17.42
C GLU A 163 0.63 7.57 15.92
N VAL A 164 0.64 6.49 15.13
CA VAL A 164 0.42 6.57 13.67
C VAL A 164 -0.97 7.10 13.36
N LEU A 165 -2.02 6.65 14.04
CA LEU A 165 -3.37 7.15 13.84
C LEU A 165 -3.53 8.63 14.23
N THR A 166 -2.85 9.07 15.26
CA THR A 166 -2.82 10.48 15.65
C THR A 166 -2.17 11.34 14.55
N SER A 167 -1.07 10.89 13.99
CA SER A 167 -0.41 11.60 12.87
C SER A 167 -1.30 11.68 11.62
N LEU A 168 -2.08 10.64 11.34
CA LEU A 168 -3.04 10.63 10.25
C LEU A 168 -4.16 11.68 10.44
N GLU A 169 -4.67 11.84 11.68
CA GLU A 169 -5.69 12.86 12.00
C GLU A 169 -5.13 14.28 11.85
N LEU A 170 -3.85 14.49 12.12
CA LEU A 170 -3.16 15.76 11.99
C LEU A 170 -2.73 16.07 10.53
N ASN A 171 -3.04 15.20 9.56
CA ASN A 171 -2.62 15.29 8.16
C ASN A 171 -1.10 15.48 8.01
N VAL A 172 -0.31 14.85 8.84
CA VAL A 172 1.16 14.83 8.70
C VAL A 172 1.48 14.05 7.43
N GLU A 173 2.11 14.73 6.47
CA GLU A 173 2.52 14.10 5.20
C GLU A 173 3.71 13.14 5.46
N CYS A 174 3.79 12.11 4.66
CA CYS A 174 4.87 11.11 4.69
C CYS A 174 6.18 11.65 4.14
#